data_0b3fbd87adcc8c2ef223299687d50711
#
_entry.id   0b3fbd87adcc8c2ef223299687d50711
#
_cell.length_a   1.000
_cell.length_b   1.000
_cell.length_c   1.000
_cell.angle_alpha   90.00
_cell.angle_beta   90.00
_cell.angle_gamma   90.00
#
_symmetry.space_group_name_H-M   'P 1'
#
loop_
_entity.id
_entity.type
_entity.pdbx_description
1 polymer ?
#
loop_
_entity_poly.entity_id
_entity_poly.type
_entity_poly.pdbx_seq_one_letter_code
_entity_poly.pdbx_strand_id
1 'polypeptide(L)'
;KLYTCLSFLMTQTSKAFPHNPGLEYIEPACEYIAANYQKKITVEEIAEAAGVSRSSLYRAFLANMSLSPLDYLTEYRVKVSCNLLEKGCRSLKEIAYQCGFTNALYYSKVFKKVMGFPPTNYLDHLSAYRLEVGGSESN
;
A
#
# COMPACT_ATOMS: atom_id res chain seq x y z
N LYS A 1 -3.21 -7.51 5.03
CA LYS A 1 -2.04 -8.27 5.48
C LYS A 1 -0.80 -8.06 4.63
N LEU A 2 -0.97 -8.05 3.31
CA LEU A 2 0.17 -7.86 2.42
C LEU A 2 0.90 -6.56 2.69
N TYR A 3 0.16 -5.48 2.84
CA TYR A 3 0.79 -4.18 3.07
C TYR A 3 1.41 -4.08 4.45
N THR A 4 0.85 -4.78 5.43
CA THR A 4 1.46 -4.82 6.76
C THR A 4 2.80 -5.54 6.70
N CYS A 5 2.86 -6.64 5.96
CA CYS A 5 4.09 -7.36 5.77
C CYS A 5 5.12 -6.53 5.02
N LEU A 6 4.68 -5.78 4.01
CA LEU A 6 5.58 -4.91 3.25
C LEU A 6 6.22 -3.85 4.14
N SER A 7 5.42 -3.21 4.99
CA SER A 7 5.95 -2.20 5.91
C SER A 7 6.97 -2.81 6.87
N PHE A 8 6.67 -3.99 7.39
CA PHE A 8 7.55 -4.69 8.28
C PHE A 8 8.85 -5.10 7.58
N LEU A 9 8.74 -5.65 6.36
CA LEU A 9 9.89 -6.05 5.58
C LEU A 9 10.80 -4.87 5.27
N MET A 10 10.22 -3.73 4.96
CA MET A 10 11.00 -2.53 4.69
C MET A 10 11.84 -2.13 5.89
N THR A 11 11.26 -2.14 7.07
CA THR A 11 11.98 -1.82 8.30
C THR A 11 13.10 -2.84 8.56
N GLN A 12 12.78 -4.11 8.38
CA GLN A 12 13.75 -5.18 8.55
C GLN A 12 14.90 -5.08 7.56
N THR A 13 14.56 -4.83 6.30
CA THR A 13 15.54 -4.78 5.22
C THR A 13 16.55 -3.66 5.45
N SER A 14 16.08 -2.50 5.91
CA SER A 14 16.98 -1.37 6.12
C SER A 14 18.00 -1.62 7.22
N LYS A 15 17.70 -2.54 8.14
CA LYS A 15 18.61 -2.89 9.22
C LYS A 15 19.49 -4.10 8.91
N ALA A 16 18.91 -5.10 8.24
CA ALA A 16 19.56 -6.40 8.09
C ALA A 16 20.41 -6.55 6.85
N PHE A 17 20.15 -5.77 5.80
CA PHE A 17 20.81 -5.97 4.51
C PHE A 17 21.40 -4.66 3.97
N PRO A 18 22.57 -4.26 4.48
CA PRO A 18 23.19 -2.99 4.08
C PRO A 18 23.64 -2.91 2.63
N HIS A 19 23.73 -4.03 1.96
CA HIS A 19 24.25 -4.07 0.59
C HIS A 19 23.25 -4.41 -0.49
N ASN A 20 21.94 -4.35 -0.18
CA ASN A 20 20.93 -4.55 -1.23
C ASN A 20 20.98 -3.40 -2.23
N PRO A 21 21.15 -3.71 -3.52
CA PRO A 21 21.23 -2.66 -4.54
C PRO A 21 20.00 -1.78 -4.53
N GLY A 22 20.21 -0.47 -4.46
CA GLY A 22 19.12 0.49 -4.52
C GLY A 22 18.33 0.65 -3.25
N LEU A 23 18.72 0.01 -2.16
CA LEU A 23 18.00 0.11 -0.89
C LEU A 23 17.90 1.56 -0.41
N GLU A 24 18.95 2.34 -0.65
CA GLU A 24 18.96 3.75 -0.23
C GLU A 24 17.91 4.60 -0.97
N TYR A 25 17.37 4.12 -2.07
CA TYR A 25 16.34 4.83 -2.82
C TYR A 25 14.94 4.50 -2.36
N ILE A 26 14.78 3.36 -1.69
CA ILE A 26 13.45 2.88 -1.26
C ILE A 26 12.85 3.79 -0.21
N GLU A 27 13.61 4.14 0.82
CA GLU A 27 13.08 4.94 1.91
C GLU A 27 12.57 6.31 1.46
N PRO A 28 13.36 7.13 0.74
CA PRO A 28 12.84 8.43 0.29
C PRO A 28 11.68 8.30 -0.70
N ALA A 29 11.68 7.25 -1.53
CA ALA A 29 10.57 7.02 -2.45
C ALA A 29 9.29 6.70 -1.69
N CYS A 30 9.38 5.84 -0.68
CA CYS A 30 8.21 5.48 0.13
C CYS A 30 7.72 6.67 0.96
N GLU A 31 8.64 7.49 1.47
CA GLU A 31 8.25 8.71 2.18
C GLU A 31 7.50 9.68 1.27
N TYR A 32 7.97 9.82 0.03
CA TYR A 32 7.28 10.68 -0.94
C TYR A 32 5.87 10.16 -1.22
N ILE A 33 5.73 8.85 -1.40
CA ILE A 33 4.43 8.23 -1.64
C ILE A 33 3.50 8.45 -0.45
N ALA A 34 4.00 8.24 0.76
CA ALA A 34 3.21 8.42 1.96
C ALA A 34 2.72 9.87 2.12
N ALA A 35 3.53 10.83 1.70
CA ALA A 35 3.17 12.24 1.81
C ALA A 35 2.25 12.71 0.68
N ASN A 36 2.22 12.00 -0.45
CA ASN A 36 1.56 12.50 -1.66
C ASN A 36 0.58 11.52 -2.31
N TYR A 37 0.27 10.40 -1.68
CA TYR A 37 -0.57 9.36 -2.29
C TYR A 37 -1.95 9.86 -2.71
N GLN A 38 -2.45 10.90 -2.08
CA GLN A 38 -3.77 11.47 -2.40
C GLN A 38 -3.76 12.25 -3.70
N LYS A 39 -2.59 12.63 -4.16
CA LYS A 39 -2.42 13.39 -5.38
C LYS A 39 -2.13 12.46 -6.56
N LYS A 40 -2.27 13.02 -7.74
CA LYS A 40 -1.93 12.29 -8.96
C LYS A 40 -0.43 12.39 -9.19
N ILE A 41 0.30 11.44 -8.61
CA ILE A 41 1.77 11.44 -8.73
C ILE A 41 2.23 10.44 -9.77
N THR A 42 3.40 10.71 -10.34
CA THR A 42 3.98 9.88 -11.40
C THR A 42 5.23 9.17 -10.90
N VAL A 43 5.63 8.13 -11.63
CA VAL A 43 6.88 7.41 -11.31
C VAL A 43 8.07 8.38 -11.39
N GLU A 44 8.03 9.30 -12.36
CA GLU A 44 9.07 10.29 -12.52
C GLU A 44 9.21 11.17 -11.27
N GLU A 45 8.09 11.60 -10.72
CA GLU A 45 8.12 12.41 -9.49
C GLU A 45 8.68 11.62 -8.31
N ILE A 46 8.32 10.35 -8.20
CA ILE A 46 8.84 9.49 -7.14
C ILE A 46 10.34 9.30 -7.29
N ALA A 47 10.79 9.05 -8.52
CA ALA A 47 12.21 8.88 -8.80
C ALA A 47 13.00 10.16 -8.49
N GLU A 48 12.45 11.31 -8.85
CA GLU A 48 13.07 12.59 -8.56
C GLU A 48 13.21 12.80 -7.06
N ALA A 49 12.18 12.47 -6.31
CA ALA A 49 12.23 12.56 -4.84
C ALA A 49 13.29 11.67 -4.24
N ALA A 50 13.55 10.53 -4.86
CA ALA A 50 14.58 9.59 -4.41
C ALA A 50 15.96 9.94 -4.96
N GLY A 51 16.04 10.92 -5.88
CA GLY A 51 17.30 11.34 -6.46
C GLY A 51 17.89 10.37 -7.48
N VAL A 52 17.05 9.59 -8.16
CA VAL A 52 17.49 8.58 -9.11
C VAL A 52 16.67 8.63 -10.39
N SER A 53 17.14 7.90 -11.40
CA SER A 53 16.40 7.77 -12.65
C SER A 53 15.21 6.82 -12.44
N ARG A 54 14.24 6.91 -13.33
CA ARG A 54 13.09 6.03 -13.33
C ARG A 54 13.52 4.55 -13.38
N SER A 55 14.48 4.24 -14.24
CA SER A 55 14.98 2.88 -14.39
C SER A 55 15.61 2.35 -13.11
N SER A 56 16.42 3.19 -12.45
CA SER A 56 17.06 2.81 -11.20
C SER A 56 16.01 2.58 -10.10
N LEU A 57 14.96 3.41 -10.07
CA LEU A 57 13.89 3.25 -9.11
C LEU A 57 13.16 1.92 -9.31
N TYR A 58 12.84 1.59 -10.57
CA TYR A 58 12.19 0.32 -10.88
C TYR A 58 13.03 -0.87 -10.43
N ARG A 59 14.31 -0.85 -10.74
CA ARG A 59 15.21 -1.93 -10.35
C ARG A 59 15.28 -2.07 -8.83
N ALA A 60 15.37 -0.95 -8.13
CA ALA A 60 15.44 -0.95 -6.68
C ALA A 60 14.17 -1.56 -6.05
N PHE A 61 13.00 -1.15 -6.54
CA PHE A 61 11.74 -1.68 -6.02
C PHE A 61 11.59 -3.17 -6.31
N LEU A 62 11.88 -3.59 -7.54
CA LEU A 62 11.75 -5.01 -7.88
C LEU A 62 12.74 -5.87 -7.10
N ALA A 63 13.96 -5.39 -6.92
CA ALA A 63 14.99 -6.15 -6.21
C ALA A 63 14.71 -6.27 -4.72
N ASN A 64 14.13 -5.23 -4.11
CA ASN A 64 13.95 -5.19 -2.65
C ASN A 64 12.54 -5.52 -2.21
N MET A 65 11.54 -5.31 -3.03
CA MET A 65 10.14 -5.45 -2.62
C MET A 65 9.31 -6.33 -3.55
N SER A 66 9.88 -6.76 -4.66
CA SER A 66 9.18 -7.56 -5.69
C SER A 66 7.93 -6.86 -6.24
N LEU A 67 7.91 -5.54 -6.18
CA LEU A 67 6.82 -4.71 -6.66
C LEU A 67 7.41 -3.56 -7.47
N SER A 68 6.65 -3.10 -8.47
CA SER A 68 7.02 -1.86 -9.15
C SER A 68 6.64 -0.68 -8.24
N PRO A 69 7.21 0.51 -8.48
CA PRO A 69 6.81 1.70 -7.72
C PRO A 69 5.32 2.00 -7.82
N LEU A 70 4.71 1.79 -8.99
CA LEU A 70 3.28 2.02 -9.17
C LEU A 70 2.45 1.01 -8.41
N ASP A 71 2.88 -0.24 -8.39
CA ASP A 71 2.19 -1.28 -7.61
C ASP A 71 2.26 -0.97 -6.12
N TYR A 72 3.40 -0.49 -5.66
CA TYR A 72 3.54 -0.08 -4.27
C TYR A 72 2.57 1.07 -3.94
N LEU A 73 2.51 2.09 -4.81
CA LEU A 73 1.58 3.20 -4.62
C LEU A 73 0.15 2.71 -4.55
N THR A 74 -0.23 1.81 -5.46
CA THR A 74 -1.57 1.25 -5.52
C THR A 74 -1.92 0.51 -4.22
N GLU A 75 -1.01 -0.35 -3.76
CA GLU A 75 -1.23 -1.09 -2.52
C GLU A 75 -1.28 -0.17 -1.31
N TYR A 76 -0.48 0.88 -1.32
CA TYR A 76 -0.51 1.87 -0.27
C TYR A 76 -1.88 2.55 -0.18
N ARG A 77 -2.43 2.93 -1.33
CA ARG A 77 -3.76 3.54 -1.40
C ARG A 77 -4.84 2.59 -0.90
N VAL A 78 -4.74 1.32 -1.26
CA VAL A 78 -5.70 0.31 -0.78
C VAL A 78 -5.60 0.15 0.74
N LYS A 79 -4.39 0.16 1.28
CA LYS A 79 -4.18 0.07 2.72
C LYS A 79 -4.87 1.23 3.45
N VAL A 80 -4.73 2.44 2.93
CA VAL A 80 -5.39 3.60 3.52
C VAL A 80 -6.90 3.44 3.46
N SER A 81 -7.42 2.90 2.36
CA SER A 81 -8.85 2.68 2.21
C SER A 81 -9.38 1.68 3.25
N CYS A 82 -8.60 0.67 3.59
CA CYS A 82 -8.97 -0.27 4.63
C CYS A 82 -9.16 0.44 5.98
N ASN A 83 -8.27 1.37 6.29
CA ASN A 83 -8.38 2.15 7.52
C ASN A 83 -9.66 2.98 7.54
N LEU A 84 -10.02 3.57 6.41
CA LEU A 84 -11.24 4.36 6.31
C LEU A 84 -12.48 3.49 6.47
N LEU A 85 -12.46 2.29 5.89
CA LEU A 85 -13.56 1.35 6.05
C LEU A 85 -13.73 0.93 7.52
N GLU A 86 -12.62 0.68 8.20
CA GLU A 86 -12.65 0.30 9.62
C GLU A 86 -13.15 1.44 10.50
N LYS A 87 -12.92 2.67 10.09
CA LYS A 87 -13.39 3.85 10.83
C LYS A 87 -14.85 4.15 10.58
N GLY A 88 -15.50 3.39 9.70
CA GLY A 88 -16.93 3.52 9.46
C GLY A 88 -17.32 4.28 8.22
N CYS A 89 -16.37 4.70 7.40
CA CYS A 89 -16.71 5.36 6.15
C CYS A 89 -17.38 4.34 5.22
N ARG A 90 -18.58 4.65 4.73
CA ARG A 90 -19.35 3.73 3.91
C ARG A 90 -19.47 4.13 2.44
N SER A 91 -19.13 5.36 2.12
CA SER A 91 -19.21 5.83 0.75
C SER A 91 -17.96 5.43 -0.03
N LEU A 92 -18.11 4.50 -0.97
CA LEU A 92 -16.99 4.07 -1.80
C LEU A 92 -16.44 5.22 -2.64
N LYS A 93 -17.32 6.12 -3.06
CA LYS A 93 -16.92 7.31 -3.83
C LYS A 93 -16.00 8.20 -2.99
N GLU A 94 -16.37 8.44 -1.74
CA GLU A 94 -15.58 9.27 -0.84
C GLU A 94 -14.26 8.60 -0.49
N ILE A 95 -14.30 7.30 -0.20
CA ILE A 95 -13.08 6.55 0.10
C ILE A 95 -12.11 6.60 -1.08
N ALA A 96 -12.61 6.35 -2.28
CA ALA A 96 -11.78 6.38 -3.48
C ALA A 96 -11.12 7.75 -3.65
N TYR A 97 -11.89 8.80 -3.48
CA TYR A 97 -11.38 10.16 -3.60
C TYR A 97 -10.30 10.45 -2.57
N GLN A 98 -10.54 10.11 -1.32
CA GLN A 98 -9.58 10.37 -0.24
C GLN A 98 -8.30 9.58 -0.38
N CYS A 99 -8.36 8.42 -1.03
CA CYS A 99 -7.18 7.58 -1.21
C CYS A 99 -6.40 7.88 -2.50
N GLY A 100 -6.90 8.82 -3.31
CA GLY A 100 -6.20 9.20 -4.52
C GLY A 100 -6.61 8.45 -5.78
N PHE A 101 -7.70 7.69 -5.73
CA PHE A 101 -8.24 7.01 -6.91
C PHE A 101 -9.11 7.96 -7.72
N THR A 102 -9.18 7.73 -9.02
CA THR A 102 -9.93 8.61 -9.93
C THR A 102 -11.44 8.43 -9.80
N ASN A 103 -11.88 7.21 -9.51
CA ASN A 103 -13.32 6.94 -9.33
C ASN A 103 -13.52 5.68 -8.52
N ALA A 104 -14.75 5.49 -8.05
CA ALA A 104 -15.10 4.36 -7.18
C ALA A 104 -15.02 3.02 -7.90
N LEU A 105 -15.34 2.98 -9.17
CA LEU A 105 -15.32 1.73 -9.94
C LEU A 105 -13.88 1.21 -10.07
N TYR A 106 -12.97 2.09 -10.42
CA TYR A 106 -11.57 1.72 -10.52
C TYR A 106 -11.01 1.30 -9.16
N TYR A 107 -11.36 2.04 -8.11
CA TYR A 107 -10.98 1.70 -6.75
C TYR A 107 -11.44 0.28 -6.39
N SER A 108 -12.70 -0.03 -6.65
CA SER A 108 -13.25 -1.36 -6.33
C SER A 108 -12.51 -2.48 -7.05
N LYS A 109 -12.17 -2.27 -8.33
CA LYS A 109 -11.42 -3.26 -9.11
C LYS A 109 -10.03 -3.48 -8.54
N VAL A 110 -9.35 -2.38 -8.21
CA VAL A 110 -8.00 -2.45 -7.65
C VAL A 110 -8.02 -3.11 -6.28
N PHE A 111 -8.99 -2.72 -5.45
CA PHE A 111 -9.14 -3.30 -4.12
C PHE A 111 -9.30 -4.83 -4.20
N LYS A 112 -10.18 -5.27 -5.09
CA LYS A 112 -10.41 -6.70 -5.28
C LYS A 112 -9.15 -7.41 -5.75
N LYS A 113 -8.39 -6.79 -6.64
CA LYS A 113 -7.13 -7.36 -7.13
C LYS A 113 -6.11 -7.51 -6.01
N VAL A 114 -5.98 -6.49 -5.16
CA VAL A 114 -5.00 -6.48 -4.07
C VAL A 114 -5.43 -7.37 -2.91
N MET A 115 -6.69 -7.26 -2.51
CA MET A 115 -7.19 -7.92 -1.29
C MET A 115 -7.86 -9.27 -1.54
N GLY A 116 -8.27 -9.54 -2.77
CA GLY A 116 -8.94 -10.79 -3.12
C GLY A 116 -10.46 -10.74 -3.03
N PHE A 117 -11.04 -9.65 -2.56
CA PHE A 117 -12.48 -9.47 -2.46
C PHE A 117 -12.81 -7.98 -2.50
N PRO A 118 -14.07 -7.63 -2.85
CA PRO A 118 -14.46 -6.22 -2.99
C PRO A 118 -14.42 -5.47 -1.66
N PRO A 119 -14.28 -4.13 -1.70
CA PRO A 119 -14.26 -3.34 -0.46
C PRO A 119 -15.57 -3.43 0.32
N THR A 120 -16.69 -3.69 -0.34
CA THR A 120 -17.96 -3.87 0.33
C THR A 120 -17.98 -5.08 1.26
N ASN A 121 -17.12 -6.05 1.01
CA ASN A 121 -17.01 -7.26 1.81
C ASN A 121 -15.91 -7.20 2.87
N TYR A 122 -15.14 -6.10 2.89
CA TYR A 122 -13.98 -6.01 3.77
C TYR A 122 -14.35 -6.15 5.24
N LEU A 123 -15.39 -5.44 5.67
CA LEU A 123 -15.79 -5.46 7.08
C LEU A 123 -16.33 -6.84 7.50
N ASP A 124 -16.99 -7.54 6.59
CA ASP A 124 -17.47 -8.89 6.86
C ASP A 124 -16.29 -9.83 7.08
N HIS A 125 -15.28 -9.75 6.21
CA HIS A 125 -14.07 -10.56 6.35
C HIS A 125 -13.32 -10.22 7.62
N LEU A 126 -13.23 -8.94 7.95
CA LEU A 126 -12.55 -8.48 9.15
C LEU A 126 -13.27 -8.98 10.41
N SER A 127 -14.60 -8.93 10.41
CA SER A 127 -15.41 -9.41 11.54
C SER A 127 -15.23 -10.91 11.75
N ALA A 128 -15.25 -11.67 10.67
CA ALA A 128 -15.03 -13.11 10.75
C ALA A 128 -13.66 -13.43 11.33
N TYR A 129 -12.64 -12.73 10.86
CA TYR A 129 -11.28 -12.89 11.35
C TYR A 129 -11.19 -12.58 12.84
N ARG A 130 -11.81 -11.48 13.28
CA ARG A 130 -11.80 -11.07 14.68
C ARG A 130 -12.51 -12.07 15.58
N LEU A 131 -13.59 -12.65 15.10
CA LEU A 131 -14.32 -13.66 15.86
C LEU A 131 -13.47 -14.91 16.09
N GLU A 132 -12.74 -15.33 15.07
CA GLU A 132 -11.85 -16.49 15.21
C GLU A 132 -10.74 -16.22 16.22
N VAL A 133 -10.10 -15.06 16.12
CA VAL A 133 -9.00 -14.69 16.99
C VAL A 133 -9.50 -14.39 18.40
N GLY A 134 -10.60 -13.64 18.50
CA GLY A 134 -11.19 -13.28 19.79
C GLY A 134 -11.71 -14.47 20.55
N GLY A 135 -12.24 -15.47 19.84
CA GLY A 135 -12.73 -16.69 20.45
C GLY A 135 -11.64 -17.47 21.15
N SER A 136 -10.45 -17.47 20.59
CA SER A 136 -9.33 -18.16 21.22
C SER A 136 -8.75 -17.39 22.39
N GLU A 137 -8.95 -16.10 22.45
CA GLU A 137 -8.42 -15.28 23.54
C GLU A 137 -9.36 -15.20 24.75
N SER A 138 -10.65 -15.34 24.53
CA SER A 138 -11.61 -15.21 25.60
C SER A 138 -11.62 -16.43 26.56
N ASN A 139 -10.82 -17.40 26.28
CA ASN A 139 -10.63 -18.53 27.15
C ASN A 139 -9.34 -18.42 27.93
#